data_6fa5c470141ac948febbfb4aee53c7ed
#
_entry.id   6fa5c470141ac948febbfb4aee53c7ed
#
_cell.length_a   1.000
_cell.length_b   1.000
_cell.length_c   1.000
_cell.angle_alpha   90.00
_cell.angle_beta   90.00
_cell.angle_gamma   90.00
#
_symmetry.space_group_name_H-M   'P 1'
#
loop_
_entity.id
_entity.type
_entity.pdbx_description
1 polymer ?
#
loop_
_entity_poly.entity_id
_entity_poly.type
_entity_poly.pdbx_seq_one_letter_code
_entity_poly.pdbx_strand_id
1 'polypeptide(L)'
;MMATTHGLAGLLIGAVFATMAPGESSVLLAAGLLGGFAPDLDLYWGHRRTLHFPVYGSLAGLVALGVAAVVATPITLALAAFLAAAAFHAASDVFGGGLELRPWEAGSERAVYSHYHERWLAPRRLVPYDGSPHDLAVVFALGVPGLAITSGPLQVVVGLVLVVSATYVLLRKRLATLATLLAGLLPERVLPYVPERYRAGGNSRAVSSSRRT
;
A
#
# COMPACT_ATOMS: atom_id res chain seq x y z
N MET A 1 -3.37 -1.79 4.20
CA MET A 1 -4.35 -2.27 3.16
C MET A 1 -3.55 -2.92 2.05
N MET A 2 -4.19 -3.56 1.05
CA MET A 2 -3.46 -4.10 -0.11
C MET A 2 -2.85 -2.98 -0.96
N ALA A 3 -1.69 -3.21 -1.58
CA ALA A 3 -1.12 -2.30 -2.58
C ALA A 3 -2.11 -1.96 -3.70
N THR A 4 -2.91 -2.95 -4.11
CA THR A 4 -3.94 -2.78 -5.13
C THR A 4 -5.06 -1.82 -4.72
N THR A 5 -5.44 -1.80 -3.43
CA THR A 5 -6.40 -0.83 -2.88
C THR A 5 -5.88 0.60 -3.03
N HIS A 6 -4.60 0.82 -2.67
CA HIS A 6 -3.96 2.13 -2.79
C HIS A 6 -3.75 2.55 -4.26
N GLY A 7 -3.38 1.59 -5.13
CA GLY A 7 -3.27 1.84 -6.57
C GLY A 7 -4.59 2.33 -7.18
N LEU A 8 -5.71 1.65 -6.86
CA LEU A 8 -7.04 2.05 -7.34
C LEU A 8 -7.51 3.38 -6.75
N ALA A 9 -7.22 3.65 -5.48
CA ALA A 9 -7.47 4.96 -4.89
C ALA A 9 -6.66 6.05 -5.61
N GLY A 10 -5.39 5.77 -5.91
CA GLY A 10 -4.54 6.66 -6.71
C GLY A 10 -5.07 6.90 -8.11
N LEU A 11 -5.59 5.86 -8.78
CA LEU A 11 -6.26 6.01 -10.09
C LEU A 11 -7.41 7.01 -10.01
N LEU A 12 -8.27 6.92 -9.00
CA LEU A 12 -9.39 7.86 -8.83
C LEU A 12 -8.91 9.27 -8.46
N ILE A 13 -7.81 9.40 -7.72
CA ILE A 13 -7.14 10.71 -7.52
C ILE A 13 -6.70 11.26 -8.88
N GLY A 14 -6.04 10.44 -9.72
CA GLY A 14 -5.67 10.82 -11.08
C GLY A 14 -6.86 11.25 -11.94
N ALA A 15 -8.04 10.64 -11.75
CA ALA A 15 -9.27 11.00 -12.44
C ALA A 15 -9.74 12.42 -12.09
N VAL A 16 -9.54 12.88 -10.87
CA VAL A 16 -9.83 14.29 -10.50
C VAL A 16 -8.97 15.24 -11.32
N PHE A 17 -7.67 14.95 -11.47
CA PHE A 17 -6.79 15.78 -12.32
C PHE A 17 -7.13 15.69 -13.80
N ALA A 18 -7.61 14.54 -14.27
CA ALA A 18 -8.03 14.35 -15.66
C ALA A 18 -9.19 15.28 -16.04
N THR A 19 -10.00 15.74 -15.09
CA THR A 19 -11.04 16.76 -15.38
C THR A 19 -10.45 18.11 -15.76
N MET A 20 -9.22 18.41 -15.33
CA MET A 20 -8.52 19.67 -15.63
C MET A 20 -7.79 19.64 -16.98
N ALA A 21 -7.46 18.45 -17.50
CA ALA A 21 -6.78 18.25 -18.78
C ALA A 21 -7.32 16.98 -19.47
N PRO A 22 -8.53 17.02 -20.05
CA PRO A 22 -9.18 15.83 -20.63
C PRO A 22 -8.37 15.15 -21.73
N GLY A 23 -7.59 15.89 -22.50
CA GLY A 23 -6.69 15.35 -23.55
C GLY A 23 -5.56 14.47 -23.01
N GLU A 24 -5.23 14.61 -21.72
CA GLU A 24 -4.15 13.90 -21.03
C GLU A 24 -4.68 12.87 -20.02
N SER A 25 -5.95 12.51 -20.07
CA SER A 25 -6.62 11.68 -19.06
C SER A 25 -5.88 10.39 -18.78
N SER A 26 -5.43 9.67 -19.81
CA SER A 26 -4.71 8.40 -19.62
C SER A 26 -3.41 8.56 -18.84
N VAL A 27 -2.66 9.64 -19.06
CA VAL A 27 -1.41 9.95 -18.36
C VAL A 27 -1.70 10.28 -16.89
N LEU A 28 -2.72 11.07 -16.62
CA LEU A 28 -3.09 11.52 -15.28
C LEU A 28 -3.65 10.37 -14.43
N LEU A 29 -4.48 9.50 -15.01
CA LEU A 29 -4.96 8.27 -14.40
C LEU A 29 -3.79 7.33 -14.07
N ALA A 30 -2.86 7.14 -15.01
CA ALA A 30 -1.68 6.31 -14.81
C ALA A 30 -0.75 6.89 -13.74
N ALA A 31 -0.55 8.21 -13.72
CA ALA A 31 0.27 8.88 -12.70
C ALA A 31 -0.31 8.66 -11.29
N GLY A 32 -1.62 8.82 -11.13
CA GLY A 32 -2.30 8.52 -9.87
C GLY A 32 -2.18 7.06 -9.47
N LEU A 33 -2.43 6.11 -10.39
CA LEU A 33 -2.29 4.68 -10.16
C LEU A 33 -0.86 4.33 -9.69
N LEU A 34 0.16 4.82 -10.38
CA LEU A 34 1.57 4.60 -10.06
C LEU A 34 1.94 5.23 -8.70
N GLY A 35 1.47 6.45 -8.42
CA GLY A 35 1.64 7.09 -7.13
C GLY A 35 1.04 6.27 -5.98
N GLY A 36 -0.14 5.66 -6.22
CA GLY A 36 -0.78 4.76 -5.27
C GLY A 36 0.01 3.47 -5.00
N PHE A 37 0.81 2.98 -5.94
CA PHE A 37 1.69 1.81 -5.75
C PHE A 37 3.08 2.16 -5.23
N ALA A 38 3.58 3.37 -5.49
CA ALA A 38 4.98 3.73 -5.30
C ALA A 38 5.51 3.51 -3.87
N PRO A 39 4.80 3.83 -2.78
CA PRO A 39 5.32 3.58 -1.44
C PRO A 39 5.60 2.10 -1.16
N ASP A 40 4.79 1.19 -1.68
CA ASP A 40 4.95 -0.27 -1.46
C ASP A 40 6.16 -0.88 -2.20
N LEU A 41 6.89 -0.12 -3.01
CA LEU A 41 8.17 -0.55 -3.57
C LEU A 41 9.22 -0.81 -2.47
N ASP A 42 8.99 -0.33 -1.25
CA ASP A 42 9.84 -0.59 -0.08
C ASP A 42 9.62 -1.96 0.58
N LEU A 43 8.84 -2.84 -0.03
CA LEU A 43 8.42 -4.14 0.52
C LEU A 43 9.58 -4.97 1.12
N TYR A 44 10.78 -4.87 0.54
CA TYR A 44 11.98 -5.61 0.95
C TYR A 44 12.95 -4.78 1.83
N TRP A 45 12.83 -3.44 1.86
CA TRP A 45 13.80 -2.54 2.50
C TRP A 45 13.20 -1.70 3.64
N GLY A 46 12.39 -2.28 4.47
CA GLY A 46 11.75 -1.58 5.57
C GLY A 46 10.37 -1.08 5.19
N HIS A 47 9.53 -2.04 4.80
CA HIS A 47 8.14 -1.82 4.42
C HIS A 47 7.38 -0.94 5.42
N ARG A 48 6.59 -0.01 4.89
CA ARG A 48 5.85 1.04 5.60
C ARG A 48 6.73 2.03 6.38
N ARG A 49 7.99 2.12 5.99
CA ARG A 49 8.94 3.07 6.57
C ARG A 49 9.74 3.80 5.50
N THR A 50 10.45 3.08 4.62
CA THR A 50 11.48 3.67 3.76
C THR A 50 10.91 4.61 2.70
N LEU A 51 9.80 4.25 2.06
CA LEU A 51 9.11 5.07 1.05
C LEU A 51 7.75 5.60 1.54
N HIS A 52 7.39 5.34 2.79
CA HIS A 52 6.16 5.82 3.39
C HIS A 52 6.42 7.08 4.22
N PHE A 53 5.91 8.20 3.75
CA PHE A 53 6.09 9.52 4.39
C PHE A 53 4.73 10.14 4.71
N PRO A 54 4.00 9.68 5.75
CA PRO A 54 2.64 10.15 6.01
C PRO A 54 2.54 11.67 6.24
N VAL A 55 3.55 12.31 6.85
CA VAL A 55 3.56 13.76 7.08
C VAL A 55 4.27 14.49 5.93
N TYR A 56 5.54 14.14 5.66
CA TYR A 56 6.31 14.83 4.62
C TYR A 56 5.75 14.59 3.22
N GLY A 57 5.24 13.38 2.93
CA GLY A 57 4.56 13.09 1.68
C GLY A 57 3.28 13.90 1.50
N SER A 58 2.50 14.07 2.57
CA SER A 58 1.31 14.92 2.55
C SER A 58 1.67 16.38 2.27
N LEU A 59 2.74 16.89 2.89
CA LEU A 59 3.24 18.24 2.60
C LEU A 59 3.71 18.37 1.14
N ALA A 60 4.48 17.41 0.64
CA ALA A 60 4.92 17.39 -0.75
C ALA A 60 3.75 17.33 -1.74
N GLY A 61 2.73 16.52 -1.43
CA GLY A 61 1.49 16.47 -2.21
C GLY A 61 0.75 17.81 -2.21
N LEU A 62 0.64 18.48 -1.08
CA LEU A 62 0.02 19.81 -0.99
C LEU A 62 0.81 20.87 -1.77
N VAL A 63 2.15 20.86 -1.70
CA VAL A 63 2.98 21.76 -2.50
C VAL A 63 2.80 21.50 -3.99
N ALA A 64 2.79 20.21 -4.40
CA ALA A 64 2.57 19.86 -5.80
C ALA A 64 1.18 20.28 -6.31
N LEU A 65 0.15 20.17 -5.47
CA LEU A 65 -1.19 20.68 -5.73
C LEU A 65 -1.19 22.19 -5.93
N GLY A 66 -0.50 22.94 -5.05
CA GLY A 66 -0.35 24.40 -5.18
C GLY A 66 0.36 24.80 -6.46
N VAL A 67 1.44 24.09 -6.83
CA VAL A 67 2.16 24.34 -8.11
C VAL A 67 1.25 24.03 -9.30
N ALA A 68 0.54 22.90 -9.29
CA ALA A 68 -0.37 22.53 -10.38
C ALA A 68 -1.56 23.50 -10.52
N ALA A 69 -2.01 24.10 -9.42
CA ALA A 69 -3.07 25.11 -9.44
C ALA A 69 -2.63 26.42 -10.11
N VAL A 70 -1.33 26.78 -9.99
CA VAL A 70 -0.75 27.99 -10.61
C VAL A 70 -0.24 27.73 -12.03
N VAL A 71 0.39 26.55 -12.23
CA VAL A 71 1.05 26.16 -13.48
C VAL A 71 0.42 24.83 -13.94
N ALA A 72 -0.75 24.92 -14.54
CA ALA A 72 -1.55 23.75 -14.95
C ALA A 72 -1.04 23.15 -16.28
N THR A 73 0.18 22.62 -16.30
CA THR A 73 0.71 21.85 -17.42
C THR A 73 0.43 20.36 -17.22
N PRO A 74 0.44 19.51 -18.28
CA PRO A 74 0.32 18.06 -18.14
C PRO A 74 1.33 17.46 -17.15
N ILE A 75 2.54 17.98 -17.13
CA ILE A 75 3.62 17.50 -16.24
C ILE A 75 3.32 17.83 -14.77
N THR A 76 2.95 19.08 -14.47
CA THR A 76 2.65 19.50 -13.10
C THR A 76 1.41 18.79 -12.55
N LEU A 77 0.39 18.59 -13.39
CA LEU A 77 -0.81 17.84 -13.06
C LEU A 77 -0.48 16.36 -12.79
N ALA A 78 0.36 15.73 -13.61
CA ALA A 78 0.77 14.34 -13.43
C ALA A 78 1.62 14.16 -12.14
N LEU A 79 2.56 15.07 -11.88
CA LEU A 79 3.35 15.07 -10.65
C LEU A 79 2.45 15.27 -9.42
N ALA A 80 1.49 16.17 -9.49
CA ALA A 80 0.54 16.41 -8.39
C ALA A 80 -0.35 15.18 -8.15
N ALA A 81 -0.86 14.53 -9.20
CA ALA A 81 -1.64 13.30 -9.10
C ALA A 81 -0.81 12.17 -8.46
N PHE A 82 0.44 11.99 -8.90
CA PHE A 82 1.34 10.98 -8.38
C PHE A 82 1.66 11.23 -6.89
N LEU A 83 2.10 12.44 -6.53
CA LEU A 83 2.47 12.77 -5.15
C LEU A 83 1.27 12.78 -4.20
N ALA A 84 0.11 13.25 -4.64
CA ALA A 84 -1.13 13.18 -3.87
C ALA A 84 -1.53 11.73 -3.60
N ALA A 85 -1.44 10.85 -4.60
CA ALA A 85 -1.73 9.43 -4.46
C ALA A 85 -0.74 8.71 -3.52
N ALA A 86 0.56 9.00 -3.64
CA ALA A 86 1.58 8.46 -2.75
C ALA A 86 1.41 8.95 -1.30
N ALA A 87 1.07 10.22 -1.11
CA ALA A 87 0.75 10.79 0.19
C ALA A 87 -0.49 10.15 0.81
N PHE A 88 -1.56 9.99 0.01
CA PHE A 88 -2.78 9.30 0.43
C PHE A 88 -2.50 7.86 0.86
N HIS A 89 -1.70 7.11 0.07
CA HIS A 89 -1.26 5.77 0.42
C HIS A 89 -0.63 5.75 1.82
N ALA A 90 0.48 6.49 2.00
CA ALA A 90 1.24 6.48 3.25
C ALA A 90 0.40 6.93 4.46
N ALA A 91 -0.51 7.89 4.30
CA ALA A 91 -1.39 8.36 5.37
C ALA A 91 -2.50 7.35 5.67
N SER A 92 -3.10 6.72 4.64
CA SER A 92 -4.23 5.81 4.81
C SER A 92 -3.84 4.44 5.36
N ASP A 93 -2.55 4.07 5.32
CA ASP A 93 -2.07 2.83 5.94
C ASP A 93 -2.31 2.74 7.46
N VAL A 94 -2.48 3.89 8.13
CA VAL A 94 -2.93 3.93 9.54
C VAL A 94 -4.29 3.26 9.72
N PHE A 95 -5.15 3.29 8.71
CA PHE A 95 -6.50 2.68 8.76
C PHE A 95 -6.49 1.18 8.47
N GLY A 96 -5.36 0.62 8.07
CA GLY A 96 -5.16 -0.81 7.87
C GLY A 96 -4.75 -1.58 9.12
N GLY A 97 -4.32 -2.83 8.93
CA GLY A 97 -3.72 -3.68 9.96
C GLY A 97 -2.24 -3.42 10.17
N GLY A 98 -1.65 -4.18 11.11
CA GLY A 98 -0.23 -4.12 11.42
C GLY A 98 0.67 -4.83 10.40
N LEU A 99 1.98 -4.85 10.68
CA LEU A 99 3.04 -5.36 9.78
C LEU A 99 3.35 -6.85 9.96
N GLU A 100 2.70 -7.54 10.88
CA GLU A 100 2.90 -8.97 11.11
C GLU A 100 2.50 -9.82 9.90
N LEU A 101 3.11 -11.01 9.81
CA LEU A 101 2.80 -11.97 8.74
C LEU A 101 1.34 -12.44 8.77
N ARG A 102 0.76 -12.53 9.97
CA ARG A 102 -0.62 -12.93 10.23
C ARG A 102 -1.43 -11.78 10.81
N PRO A 103 -1.74 -10.73 10.04
CA PRO A 103 -2.33 -9.51 10.56
C PRO A 103 -3.76 -9.67 11.08
N TRP A 104 -4.42 -10.80 10.81
CA TRP A 104 -5.70 -11.16 11.44
C TRP A 104 -5.58 -11.53 12.92
N GLU A 105 -4.35 -11.78 13.42
CA GLU A 105 -4.05 -12.03 14.84
C GLU A 105 -3.87 -10.72 15.62
N ALA A 106 -3.81 -9.57 14.91
CA ALA A 106 -3.72 -8.22 15.45
C ALA A 106 -2.56 -8.03 16.46
N GLY A 107 -1.44 -8.74 16.26
CA GLY A 107 -0.30 -8.76 17.18
C GLY A 107 0.67 -7.59 17.07
N SER A 108 0.57 -6.74 16.03
CA SER A 108 1.49 -5.63 15.81
C SER A 108 0.80 -4.27 15.96
N GLU A 109 1.44 -3.37 16.71
CA GLU A 109 1.04 -1.97 16.84
C GLU A 109 1.80 -1.05 15.86
N ARG A 110 2.36 -1.61 14.78
CA ARG A 110 3.10 -0.88 13.75
C ARG A 110 2.28 -0.84 12.47
N ALA A 111 1.63 0.30 12.15
CA ALA A 111 0.94 0.53 10.88
C ALA A 111 1.86 1.17 9.85
N VAL A 112 2.33 2.37 10.10
CA VAL A 112 3.23 3.13 9.24
C VAL A 112 4.18 3.97 10.11
N TYR A 113 5.43 4.13 9.67
CA TYR A 113 6.41 4.94 10.39
C TYR A 113 6.24 6.43 10.05
N SER A 114 6.09 7.27 11.06
CA SER A 114 6.11 8.72 10.89
C SER A 114 7.53 9.25 11.12
N HIS A 115 8.18 9.67 10.04
CA HIS A 115 9.51 10.29 10.10
C HIS A 115 9.51 11.63 10.83
N TYR A 116 8.38 12.34 10.79
CA TYR A 116 8.22 13.61 11.53
C TYR A 116 8.15 13.40 13.05
N HIS A 117 7.42 12.33 13.50
CA HIS A 117 7.28 12.03 14.93
C HIS A 117 8.31 11.00 15.41
N GLU A 118 9.18 10.50 14.52
CA GLU A 118 10.20 9.48 14.79
C GLU A 118 9.68 8.19 15.45
N ARG A 119 8.43 7.82 15.13
CA ARG A 119 7.75 6.66 15.73
C ARG A 119 6.81 5.96 14.77
N TRP A 120 6.50 4.70 15.09
CA TRP A 120 5.43 3.96 14.44
C TRP A 120 4.07 4.48 14.90
N LEU A 121 3.18 4.74 13.93
CA LEU A 121 1.77 5.00 14.20
C LEU A 121 1.05 3.66 14.37
N ALA A 122 0.10 3.61 15.32
CA ALA A 122 -0.66 2.41 15.59
C ALA A 122 -1.77 2.21 14.55
N PRO A 123 -2.08 0.94 14.17
CA PRO A 123 -3.14 0.64 13.21
C PRO A 123 -4.53 0.90 13.81
N ARG A 124 -5.39 1.56 13.03
CA ARG A 124 -6.80 1.80 13.38
C ARG A 124 -7.71 0.64 13.00
N ARG A 125 -7.26 -0.27 12.15
CA ARG A 125 -7.93 -1.51 11.71
C ARG A 125 -9.36 -1.31 11.19
N LEU A 126 -9.67 -0.15 10.56
CA LEU A 126 -10.94 0.06 9.85
C LEU A 126 -11.07 -0.96 8.70
N VAL A 127 -9.97 -1.19 8.00
CA VAL A 127 -9.76 -2.39 7.19
C VAL A 127 -8.91 -3.34 8.03
N PRO A 128 -9.47 -4.43 8.57
CA PRO A 128 -8.83 -5.24 9.62
C PRO A 128 -7.41 -5.69 9.27
N TYR A 129 -7.16 -6.08 8.02
CA TYR A 129 -5.84 -6.46 7.52
C TYR A 129 -5.80 -6.45 5.99
N ASP A 130 -4.58 -6.43 5.42
CA ASP A 130 -4.34 -6.56 3.99
C ASP A 130 -4.84 -7.91 3.46
N GLY A 131 -5.70 -7.87 2.47
CA GLY A 131 -6.36 -9.07 1.94
C GLY A 131 -7.50 -9.59 2.81
N SER A 132 -8.10 -8.74 3.65
CA SER A 132 -9.37 -9.04 4.32
C SER A 132 -10.55 -8.92 3.33
N PRO A 133 -11.72 -9.53 3.63
CA PRO A 133 -12.93 -9.28 2.85
C PRO A 133 -13.33 -7.79 2.79
N HIS A 134 -13.04 -7.02 3.85
CA HIS A 134 -13.28 -5.57 3.88
C HIS A 134 -12.36 -4.85 2.89
N ASP A 135 -11.07 -5.26 2.82
CA ASP A 135 -10.12 -4.70 1.85
C ASP A 135 -10.57 -4.99 0.41
N LEU A 136 -11.06 -6.22 0.15
CA LEU A 136 -11.63 -6.58 -1.14
C LEU A 136 -12.86 -5.74 -1.50
N ALA A 137 -13.75 -5.49 -0.53
CA ALA A 137 -14.91 -4.62 -0.75
C ALA A 137 -14.47 -3.20 -1.15
N VAL A 138 -13.43 -2.65 -0.49
CA VAL A 138 -12.85 -1.35 -0.88
C VAL A 138 -12.24 -1.41 -2.28
N VAL A 139 -11.52 -2.49 -2.62
CA VAL A 139 -10.98 -2.70 -3.98
C VAL A 139 -12.07 -2.65 -5.02
N PHE A 140 -13.18 -3.33 -4.83
CA PHE A 140 -14.30 -3.30 -5.79
C PHE A 140 -15.01 -1.94 -5.81
N ALA A 141 -15.19 -1.30 -4.67
CA ALA A 141 -15.77 0.04 -4.59
C ALA A 141 -14.96 1.10 -5.37
N LEU A 142 -13.63 0.95 -5.41
CA LEU A 142 -12.72 1.82 -6.16
C LEU A 142 -12.53 1.34 -7.61
N GLY A 143 -12.41 0.03 -7.82
CA GLY A 143 -12.05 -0.54 -9.11
C GLY A 143 -13.20 -0.60 -10.11
N VAL A 144 -14.45 -0.76 -9.66
CA VAL A 144 -15.61 -0.74 -10.58
C VAL A 144 -15.79 0.63 -11.24
N PRO A 145 -15.77 1.77 -10.50
CA PRO A 145 -15.68 3.08 -11.13
C PRO A 145 -14.42 3.24 -11.97
N GLY A 146 -13.27 2.71 -11.51
CA GLY A 146 -12.02 2.73 -12.27
C GLY A 146 -12.15 2.08 -13.66
N LEU A 147 -12.83 0.93 -13.75
CA LEU A 147 -13.12 0.29 -15.05
C LEU A 147 -14.00 1.15 -15.96
N ALA A 148 -14.95 1.87 -15.38
CA ALA A 148 -15.88 2.70 -16.14
C ALA A 148 -15.23 3.94 -16.76
N ILE A 149 -14.19 4.50 -16.11
CA ILE A 149 -13.50 5.72 -16.54
C ILE A 149 -12.21 5.45 -17.34
N THR A 150 -11.77 4.18 -17.42
CA THR A 150 -10.57 3.79 -18.17
C THR A 150 -10.92 3.12 -19.50
N SER A 151 -9.99 3.12 -20.43
CA SER A 151 -10.09 2.44 -21.72
C SER A 151 -8.75 1.88 -22.17
N GLY A 152 -8.75 1.00 -23.16
CA GLY A 152 -7.54 0.44 -23.74
C GLY A 152 -6.66 -0.31 -22.73
N PRO A 153 -5.33 -0.19 -22.81
CA PRO A 153 -4.41 -0.92 -21.94
C PRO A 153 -4.63 -0.62 -20.45
N LEU A 154 -5.00 0.61 -20.08
CA LEU A 154 -5.21 0.97 -18.67
C LEU A 154 -6.44 0.26 -18.09
N GLN A 155 -7.50 0.10 -18.86
CA GLN A 155 -8.67 -0.68 -18.43
C GLN A 155 -8.32 -2.16 -18.17
N VAL A 156 -7.47 -2.74 -19.04
CA VAL A 156 -6.96 -4.10 -18.83
C VAL A 156 -6.17 -4.18 -17.53
N VAL A 157 -5.30 -3.20 -17.25
CA VAL A 157 -4.54 -3.13 -15.99
C VAL A 157 -5.48 -3.07 -14.78
N VAL A 158 -6.50 -2.23 -14.80
CA VAL A 158 -7.51 -2.16 -13.72
C VAL A 158 -8.24 -3.49 -13.54
N GLY A 159 -8.63 -4.14 -14.62
CA GLY A 159 -9.24 -5.48 -14.60
C GLY A 159 -8.32 -6.53 -13.95
N LEU A 160 -7.04 -6.54 -14.34
CA LEU A 160 -6.03 -7.43 -13.74
C LEU A 160 -5.82 -7.14 -12.25
N VAL A 161 -5.80 -5.87 -11.84
CA VAL A 161 -5.71 -5.48 -10.44
C VAL A 161 -6.87 -6.05 -9.62
N LEU A 162 -8.10 -6.03 -10.14
CA LEU A 162 -9.27 -6.62 -9.49
C LEU A 162 -9.14 -8.14 -9.35
N VAL A 163 -8.73 -8.83 -10.42
CA VAL A 163 -8.54 -10.29 -10.42
C VAL A 163 -7.44 -10.69 -9.43
N VAL A 164 -6.28 -10.00 -9.47
CA VAL A 164 -5.16 -10.24 -8.54
C VAL A 164 -5.60 -10.02 -7.10
N SER A 165 -6.35 -8.95 -6.83
CA SER A 165 -6.84 -8.66 -5.47
C SER A 165 -7.78 -9.75 -4.96
N ALA A 166 -8.73 -10.20 -5.77
CA ALA A 166 -9.64 -11.28 -5.40
C ALA A 166 -8.88 -12.59 -5.14
N THR A 167 -7.95 -12.93 -6.02
CA THR A 167 -7.10 -14.13 -5.87
C THR A 167 -6.25 -14.04 -4.60
N TYR A 168 -5.64 -12.89 -4.35
CA TYR A 168 -4.85 -12.67 -3.14
C TYR A 168 -5.67 -12.85 -1.87
N VAL A 169 -6.88 -12.28 -1.80
CA VAL A 169 -7.77 -12.42 -0.64
C VAL A 169 -8.12 -13.88 -0.38
N LEU A 170 -8.45 -14.64 -1.42
CA LEU A 170 -8.75 -16.08 -1.33
C LEU A 170 -7.54 -16.89 -0.81
N LEU A 171 -6.35 -16.50 -1.20
CA LEU A 171 -5.11 -17.22 -0.87
C LEU A 171 -4.39 -16.65 0.36
N ARG A 172 -4.76 -15.47 0.87
CA ARG A 172 -4.00 -14.71 1.88
C ARG A 172 -3.49 -15.54 3.06
N LYS A 173 -4.38 -16.30 3.69
CA LYS A 173 -4.01 -17.12 4.85
C LYS A 173 -3.11 -18.30 4.47
N ARG A 174 -3.36 -18.92 3.30
CA ARG A 174 -2.53 -20.02 2.77
C ARG A 174 -1.12 -19.53 2.41
N LEU A 175 -1.02 -18.35 1.79
CA LEU A 175 0.27 -17.72 1.46
C LEU A 175 1.10 -17.43 2.72
N ALA A 176 0.50 -16.98 3.81
CA ALA A 176 1.20 -16.77 5.08
C ALA A 176 1.75 -18.09 5.64
N THR A 177 0.97 -19.16 5.60
CA THR A 177 1.42 -20.49 6.02
C THR A 177 2.55 -21.00 5.13
N LEU A 178 2.42 -20.88 3.82
CA LEU A 178 3.45 -21.27 2.86
C LEU A 178 4.74 -20.49 3.09
N ALA A 179 4.66 -19.16 3.29
CA ALA A 179 5.81 -18.32 3.57
C ALA A 179 6.56 -18.75 4.84
N THR A 180 5.85 -19.12 5.89
CA THR A 180 6.45 -19.65 7.13
C THR A 180 7.16 -20.98 6.88
N LEU A 181 6.54 -21.89 6.12
CA LEU A 181 7.15 -23.19 5.78
C LEU A 181 8.41 -23.00 4.93
N LEU A 182 8.34 -22.17 3.89
CA LEU A 182 9.50 -21.89 3.02
C LEU A 182 10.64 -21.22 3.80
N ALA A 183 10.34 -20.27 4.68
CA ALA A 183 11.36 -19.63 5.51
C ALA A 183 12.07 -20.63 6.43
N GLY A 184 11.35 -21.64 6.96
CA GLY A 184 11.92 -22.72 7.77
C GLY A 184 12.82 -23.69 7.01
N LEU A 185 12.76 -23.72 5.68
CA LEU A 185 13.61 -24.55 4.83
C LEU A 185 14.89 -23.84 4.35
N LEU A 186 14.99 -22.53 4.62
CA LEU A 186 16.16 -21.75 4.17
C LEU A 186 17.39 -22.01 5.02
N PRO A 187 18.59 -22.13 4.41
CA PRO A 187 19.84 -22.20 5.15
C PRO A 187 20.06 -20.94 6.01
N GLU A 188 20.67 -21.10 7.18
CA GLU A 188 20.92 -19.99 8.12
C GLU A 188 21.64 -18.78 7.46
N ARG A 189 22.55 -19.05 6.53
CA ARG A 189 23.26 -18.01 5.78
C ARG A 189 22.36 -17.12 4.91
N VAL A 190 21.15 -17.56 4.56
CA VAL A 190 20.16 -16.83 3.75
C VAL A 190 19.16 -16.07 4.64
N LEU A 191 18.93 -16.53 5.86
CA LEU A 191 17.98 -15.93 6.79
C LEU A 191 18.19 -14.42 7.03
N PRO A 192 19.41 -13.87 7.09
CA PRO A 192 19.61 -12.42 7.26
C PRO A 192 18.97 -11.56 6.15
N TYR A 193 18.84 -12.12 4.94
CA TYR A 193 18.24 -11.44 3.78
C TYR A 193 16.72 -11.59 3.70
N VAL A 194 16.12 -12.46 4.52
CA VAL A 194 14.67 -12.65 4.59
C VAL A 194 14.07 -11.57 5.52
N PRO A 195 13.03 -10.84 5.10
CA PRO A 195 12.38 -9.86 5.97
C PRO A 195 11.93 -10.47 7.31
N GLU A 196 12.11 -9.73 8.40
CA GLU A 196 11.91 -10.19 9.78
C GLU A 196 10.53 -10.85 9.99
N ARG A 197 9.48 -10.29 9.38
CA ARG A 197 8.11 -10.83 9.48
C ARG A 197 7.94 -12.27 9.01
N TYR A 198 8.81 -12.74 8.11
CA TYR A 198 8.79 -14.14 7.63
C TYR A 198 9.66 -15.06 8.50
N ARG A 199 10.64 -14.49 9.21
CA ARG A 199 11.53 -15.25 10.12
C ARG A 199 10.87 -15.52 11.48
N ALA A 200 10.00 -14.65 11.96
CA ALA A 200 9.39 -14.69 13.31
C ALA A 200 8.41 -15.85 13.53
N GLY A 201 8.02 -16.59 12.48
CA GLY A 201 7.15 -17.78 12.61
C GLY A 201 7.76 -18.93 13.42
N GLY A 202 9.07 -18.89 13.74
CA GLY A 202 9.78 -19.91 14.52
C GLY A 202 10.05 -19.57 15.99
N ASN A 203 9.95 -18.31 16.41
CA ASN A 203 10.50 -17.86 17.69
C ASN A 203 9.48 -17.33 18.73
N SER A 204 8.19 -17.51 18.55
CA SER A 204 7.20 -17.16 19.60
C SER A 204 7.32 -18.03 20.86
N ARG A 205 8.12 -19.10 20.84
CA ARG A 205 8.43 -19.92 22.04
C ARG A 205 9.59 -19.42 22.89
N ALA A 206 10.47 -18.55 22.37
CA ALA A 206 11.67 -18.11 23.09
C ALA A 206 11.45 -16.89 24.00
N VAL A 207 10.43 -16.07 23.75
CA VAL A 207 10.19 -14.84 24.54
C VAL A 207 9.36 -15.09 25.82
N SER A 208 8.65 -16.22 25.91
CA SER A 208 7.89 -16.56 27.12
C SER A 208 8.74 -17.12 28.27
N SER A 209 9.99 -17.55 28.01
CA SER A 209 10.88 -18.12 29.03
C SER A 209 11.78 -17.11 29.75
N SER A 210 11.96 -15.89 29.22
CA SER A 210 12.83 -14.88 29.84
C SER A 210 12.12 -13.90 30.79
N ARG A 211 10.82 -14.07 31.05
CA ARG A 211 10.04 -13.27 32.04
C ARG A 211 9.74 -14.01 33.34
N ARG A 212 10.46 -15.10 33.64
CA ARG A 212 10.39 -15.79 34.91
C ARG A 212 11.80 -15.98 35.49
N THR A 213 12.48 -14.92 35.78
CA THR A 213 13.55 -14.87 36.78
C THR A 213 13.60 -13.47 37.38
#